data_ce2ed8ef2cc42ea237b4ad31c0914e0c
#
_entry.id   ce2ed8ef2cc42ea237b4ad31c0914e0c
#
_cell.length_a   1.000
_cell.length_b   1.000
_cell.length_c   1.000
_cell.angle_alpha   90.00
_cell.angle_beta   90.00
_cell.angle_gamma   90.00
#
_symmetry.space_group_name_H-M   'P 1'
#
loop_
_entity.id
_entity.type
_entity.pdbx_description
1 polymer ?
#
loop_
_entity_poly.entity_id
_entity_poly.type
_entity_poly.pdbx_seq_one_letter_code
_entity_poly.pdbx_strand_id
1 'polypeptide(L)'
;MKQILYLLLGCLIPFQFLTAKMYSSPERTPVDYVNPYIGNISHLLVPTYPTVHLPNSMLRVYPERENFTGNTINGLPLIVTSHRGSSAFNLSPYQGELQKAGSIIQYGYDNEVIKPYYYSVDLDDDGMYVQYAPSHQSGIYQIDFSQTDKPAYLIFNTRDGELKTDGKSISGYQKLGNHTQVYIYLETDQQPLKIGTHQGAVIRTTDKSTQGHNAYYILEYPKGTASVLLRYGVSFISSEQAKQNLRREIKNYNLQAVADKGRSVWNETLGKIFVKGGTENEKTVFYTSLYRTYERMICISEDGRYFSAY
;
A
#
# COMPACT_ATOMS: atom_id res chain seq x y z
N MET A 1 -66.12 -17.07 -65.50
CA MET A 1 -64.94 -16.19 -65.36
C MET A 1 -64.89 -15.58 -63.97
N LYS A 2 -64.03 -16.07 -63.10
CA LYS A 2 -63.87 -15.55 -61.73
C LYS A 2 -62.51 -14.84 -61.71
N GLN A 3 -62.54 -13.53 -61.46
CA GLN A 3 -61.30 -12.74 -61.24
C GLN A 3 -60.86 -12.89 -59.78
N ILE A 4 -59.63 -13.29 -59.58
CA ILE A 4 -59.00 -13.37 -58.29
C ILE A 4 -58.18 -12.09 -58.09
N LEU A 5 -58.55 -11.29 -57.07
CA LEU A 5 -57.87 -10.05 -56.66
C LEU A 5 -56.82 -10.40 -55.62
N TYR A 6 -55.53 -10.24 -55.96
CA TYR A 6 -54.42 -10.38 -54.98
C TYR A 6 -54.22 -9.06 -54.23
N LEU A 7 -54.45 -9.09 -52.91
CA LEU A 7 -54.12 -8.01 -52.02
C LEU A 7 -52.69 -8.16 -51.56
N LEU A 8 -51.79 -7.27 -52.02
CA LEU A 8 -50.40 -7.18 -51.50
C LEU A 8 -50.42 -6.34 -50.22
N LEU A 9 -50.31 -7.00 -49.06
CA LEU A 9 -50.07 -6.36 -47.77
C LEU A 9 -48.59 -6.06 -47.61
N GLY A 10 -48.17 -4.81 -47.82
CA GLY A 10 -46.83 -4.35 -47.57
C GLY A 10 -46.59 -4.19 -46.04
N CYS A 11 -45.79 -5.09 -45.44
CA CYS A 11 -45.30 -4.90 -44.09
C CYS A 11 -44.20 -3.82 -44.08
N LEU A 12 -44.54 -2.63 -43.64
CA LEU A 12 -43.61 -1.58 -43.26
C LEU A 12 -43.03 -1.96 -41.89
N ILE A 13 -41.81 -2.54 -41.87
CA ILE A 13 -41.04 -2.72 -40.63
C ILE A 13 -40.38 -1.39 -40.32
N PRO A 14 -40.65 -0.75 -39.16
CA PRO A 14 -39.94 0.47 -38.77
C PRO A 14 -38.49 0.11 -38.44
N PHE A 15 -37.57 0.61 -39.24
CA PHE A 15 -36.10 0.52 -38.98
C PHE A 15 -35.82 1.43 -37.75
N GLN A 16 -35.83 0.85 -36.57
CA GLN A 16 -35.31 1.54 -35.37
C GLN A 16 -33.81 1.67 -35.48
N PHE A 17 -33.33 2.88 -35.74
CA PHE A 17 -31.91 3.21 -35.60
C PHE A 17 -31.52 3.04 -34.13
N LEU A 18 -30.87 1.91 -33.80
CA LEU A 18 -30.16 1.75 -32.53
C LEU A 18 -29.00 2.75 -32.56
N THR A 19 -29.13 3.89 -31.97
CA THR A 19 -28.00 4.76 -31.66
C THR A 19 -27.20 4.08 -30.59
N ALA A 20 -26.14 3.37 -30.99
CA ALA A 20 -25.12 2.88 -30.07
C ALA A 20 -24.53 4.09 -29.36
N LYS A 21 -24.84 4.24 -28.07
CA LYS A 21 -24.14 5.17 -27.19
C LYS A 21 -22.67 4.74 -27.21
N MET A 22 -21.83 5.45 -27.95
CA MET A 22 -20.37 5.28 -27.84
C MET A 22 -20.01 5.65 -26.40
N TYR A 23 -19.75 4.63 -25.59
CA TYR A 23 -19.07 4.82 -24.32
C TYR A 23 -17.65 5.30 -24.65
N SER A 24 -17.44 6.60 -24.62
CA SER A 24 -16.08 7.12 -24.58
C SER A 24 -15.44 6.60 -23.29
N SER A 25 -14.33 5.89 -23.39
CA SER A 25 -13.51 5.58 -22.22
C SER A 25 -13.24 6.90 -21.48
N PRO A 26 -13.30 6.90 -20.14
CA PRO A 26 -13.04 8.12 -19.37
C PRO A 26 -11.68 8.69 -19.78
N GLU A 27 -11.64 10.00 -20.02
CA GLU A 27 -10.43 10.69 -20.42
C GLU A 27 -9.34 10.47 -19.33
N ARG A 28 -8.16 10.01 -19.77
CA ARG A 28 -7.02 9.78 -18.88
C ARG A 28 -6.55 11.08 -18.26
N THR A 29 -6.40 11.08 -16.95
CA THR A 29 -5.80 12.18 -16.21
C THR A 29 -4.27 12.01 -16.10
N PRO A 30 -3.49 13.05 -15.77
CA PRO A 30 -2.03 12.96 -15.71
C PRO A 30 -1.48 11.77 -14.92
N VAL A 31 -2.08 11.43 -13.77
CA VAL A 31 -1.62 10.31 -12.95
C VAL A 31 -1.90 8.93 -13.59
N ASP A 32 -2.85 8.84 -14.51
CA ASP A 32 -3.16 7.58 -15.20
C ASP A 32 -2.09 7.21 -16.25
N TYR A 33 -1.23 8.16 -16.61
CA TYR A 33 -0.06 7.93 -17.45
C TYR A 33 1.17 7.47 -16.67
N VAL A 34 1.19 7.60 -15.34
CA VAL A 34 2.36 7.21 -14.55
C VAL A 34 2.47 5.69 -14.49
N ASN A 35 3.62 5.19 -14.93
CA ASN A 35 3.98 3.79 -14.82
C ASN A 35 5.20 3.63 -13.88
N PRO A 36 4.99 3.27 -12.58
CA PRO A 36 6.07 3.12 -11.62
C PRO A 36 7.07 1.99 -11.96
N TYR A 37 6.71 1.07 -12.86
CA TYR A 37 7.61 -0.02 -13.27
C TYR A 37 8.71 0.41 -14.24
N ILE A 38 8.60 1.59 -14.87
CA ILE A 38 9.66 2.08 -15.79
C ILE A 38 10.96 2.27 -15.01
N GLY A 39 12.01 1.57 -15.44
CA GLY A 39 13.35 1.61 -14.83
C GLY A 39 13.58 0.60 -13.72
N ASN A 40 12.64 -0.29 -13.40
CA ASN A 40 12.80 -1.32 -12.37
C ASN A 40 13.91 -2.33 -12.67
N ILE A 41 14.15 -2.59 -13.94
CA ILE A 41 15.15 -3.53 -14.42
C ILE A 41 16.18 -2.75 -15.21
N SER A 42 17.44 -2.84 -14.84
CA SER A 42 18.55 -2.19 -15.54
C SER A 42 19.80 -3.04 -15.46
N HIS A 43 20.47 -3.22 -16.61
CA HIS A 43 21.75 -3.92 -16.70
C HIS A 43 22.95 -2.94 -16.61
N LEU A 44 22.75 -1.67 -16.89
CA LEU A 44 23.80 -0.66 -16.99
C LEU A 44 23.73 0.39 -15.88
N LEU A 45 22.53 0.70 -15.42
CA LEU A 45 22.29 1.72 -14.41
C LEU A 45 21.62 1.10 -13.19
N VAL A 46 21.59 1.86 -12.13
CA VAL A 46 20.88 1.47 -10.92
C VAL A 46 19.39 1.42 -11.19
N PRO A 47 18.72 0.31 -10.88
CA PRO A 47 17.27 0.22 -11.00
C PRO A 47 16.55 1.30 -10.20
N THR A 48 15.45 1.80 -10.74
CA THR A 48 14.55 2.73 -10.06
C THR A 48 13.38 1.92 -9.48
N TYR A 49 13.24 1.92 -8.16
CA TYR A 49 12.18 1.14 -7.52
C TYR A 49 10.78 1.73 -7.77
N PRO A 50 9.76 0.87 -7.92
CA PRO A 50 8.37 1.30 -8.10
C PRO A 50 7.81 1.75 -6.75
N THR A 51 7.87 3.04 -6.48
CA THR A 51 7.47 3.62 -5.20
C THR A 51 5.99 3.99 -5.17
N VAL A 52 5.39 3.89 -3.98
CA VAL A 52 4.04 4.36 -3.66
C VAL A 52 4.19 5.46 -2.62
N HIS A 53 3.85 6.70 -2.99
CA HIS A 53 4.03 7.87 -2.14
C HIS A 53 3.21 9.06 -2.65
N LEU A 54 3.01 10.08 -1.84
CA LEU A 54 2.52 11.37 -2.30
C LEU A 54 3.69 12.31 -2.66
N PRO A 55 3.46 13.39 -3.41
CA PRO A 55 4.51 14.32 -3.80
C PRO A 55 5.30 14.82 -2.59
N ASN A 56 6.62 14.64 -2.61
CA ASN A 56 7.56 15.04 -1.56
C ASN A 56 7.19 14.53 -0.15
N SER A 57 6.44 13.44 -0.02
CA SER A 57 5.97 12.92 1.26
C SER A 57 7.11 12.32 2.08
N MET A 58 6.97 12.37 3.42
CA MET A 58 7.84 11.65 4.34
C MET A 58 7.66 10.15 4.16
N LEU A 59 6.41 9.70 4.02
CA LEU A 59 6.09 8.29 3.84
C LEU A 59 6.24 7.88 2.38
N ARG A 60 7.07 6.88 2.17
CA ARG A 60 7.31 6.22 0.89
C ARG A 60 7.49 4.73 1.11
N VAL A 61 6.86 3.92 0.30
CA VAL A 61 7.00 2.46 0.33
C VAL A 61 7.25 1.92 -1.08
N TYR A 62 7.83 0.75 -1.16
CA TYR A 62 7.85 -0.10 -2.35
C TYR A 62 7.91 -1.57 -1.90
N PRO A 63 7.38 -2.52 -2.69
CA PRO A 63 7.45 -3.93 -2.34
C PRO A 63 8.91 -4.37 -2.17
N GLU A 64 9.25 -4.89 -0.96
CA GLU A 64 10.61 -5.29 -0.66
C GLU A 64 10.88 -6.68 -1.25
N ARG A 65 11.91 -6.77 -2.11
CA ARG A 65 12.29 -8.00 -2.78
C ARG A 65 13.78 -7.98 -3.14
N GLU A 66 14.35 -9.13 -3.42
CA GLU A 66 15.75 -9.25 -3.83
C GLU A 66 16.00 -8.47 -5.14
N ASN A 67 15.12 -8.64 -6.10
CA ASN A 67 15.13 -7.89 -7.35
C ASN A 67 13.72 -7.87 -7.98
N PHE A 68 13.53 -7.05 -9.02
CA PHE A 68 12.22 -6.88 -9.68
C PHE A 68 11.98 -7.88 -10.83
N THR A 69 12.78 -8.91 -10.94
CA THR A 69 12.55 -10.07 -11.81
C THR A 69 12.17 -11.33 -11.03
N GLY A 70 12.27 -11.29 -9.70
CA GLY A 70 11.88 -12.37 -8.80
C GLY A 70 10.36 -12.42 -8.59
N ASN A 71 9.90 -13.57 -8.14
CA ASN A 71 8.49 -13.86 -7.87
C ASN A 71 8.16 -13.89 -6.36
N THR A 72 9.02 -13.31 -5.52
CA THR A 72 8.81 -13.25 -4.07
C THR A 72 8.95 -11.85 -3.52
N ILE A 73 8.17 -11.55 -2.47
CA ILE A 73 8.26 -10.33 -1.68
C ILE A 73 8.49 -10.68 -0.20
N ASN A 74 9.20 -9.79 0.53
CA ASN A 74 9.60 -10.01 1.92
C ASN A 74 8.73 -9.16 2.85
N GLY A 75 7.52 -9.65 3.15
CA GLY A 75 6.52 -8.91 3.91
C GLY A 75 6.08 -7.60 3.24
N LEU A 76 5.34 -6.78 3.98
CA LEU A 76 4.79 -5.52 3.52
C LEU A 76 5.53 -4.36 4.17
N PRO A 77 6.11 -3.42 3.39
CA PRO A 77 6.89 -2.31 3.92
C PRO A 77 5.98 -1.26 4.57
N LEU A 78 6.45 -0.60 5.63
CA LEU A 78 5.73 0.49 6.27
C LEU A 78 6.37 1.86 6.03
N ILE A 79 7.69 1.93 5.91
CA ILE A 79 8.41 3.11 5.44
C ILE A 79 9.78 2.70 4.90
N VAL A 80 10.16 3.26 3.77
CA VAL A 80 11.51 3.15 3.21
C VAL A 80 12.21 4.50 3.33
N THR A 81 13.29 4.54 4.09
CA THR A 81 14.01 5.77 4.42
C THR A 81 15.22 6.03 3.56
N SER A 82 15.75 5.03 2.89
CA SER A 82 16.90 5.14 1.98
C SER A 82 16.50 4.89 0.52
N HIS A 83 17.38 5.24 -0.40
CA HIS A 83 17.13 5.05 -1.84
C HIS A 83 17.13 3.57 -2.27
N ARG A 84 17.85 2.71 -1.52
CA ARG A 84 18.01 1.28 -1.82
C ARG A 84 17.99 0.42 -0.56
N GLY A 85 17.47 0.95 0.51
CA GLY A 85 17.41 0.23 1.78
C GLY A 85 16.15 -0.60 1.91
N SER A 86 16.19 -1.53 2.83
CA SER A 86 15.02 -2.23 3.32
C SER A 86 14.07 -1.27 4.04
N SER A 87 12.84 -1.71 4.22
CA SER A 87 11.87 -1.01 5.07
C SER A 87 12.38 -0.89 6.50
N ALA A 88 12.06 0.23 7.16
CA ALA A 88 12.37 0.40 8.57
C ALA A 88 11.54 -0.54 9.44
N PHE A 89 10.27 -0.68 9.14
CA PHE A 89 9.35 -1.63 9.75
C PHE A 89 8.76 -2.54 8.67
N ASN A 90 8.30 -3.70 9.08
CA ASN A 90 7.69 -4.68 8.19
C ASN A 90 6.42 -5.25 8.81
N LEU A 91 5.43 -5.50 7.98
CA LEU A 91 4.17 -6.16 8.32
C LEU A 91 4.08 -7.47 7.53
N SER A 92 3.84 -8.58 8.22
CA SER A 92 3.64 -9.87 7.58
C SER A 92 2.29 -10.45 8.01
N PRO A 93 1.26 -10.41 7.14
CA PRO A 93 0.02 -11.17 7.37
C PRO A 93 0.28 -12.67 7.28
N TYR A 94 -0.41 -13.48 8.10
CA TYR A 94 -0.18 -14.91 8.15
C TYR A 94 -1.43 -15.69 8.52
N GLN A 95 -1.62 -16.83 7.86
CA GLN A 95 -2.62 -17.84 8.23
C GLN A 95 -1.97 -19.23 8.24
N GLY A 96 -1.59 -19.74 9.40
CA GLY A 96 -0.90 -21.02 9.50
C GLY A 96 -0.61 -21.41 10.94
N GLU A 97 0.28 -22.40 11.10
CA GLU A 97 0.75 -22.81 12.40
C GLU A 97 1.67 -21.75 12.99
N LEU A 98 1.29 -21.18 14.14
CA LEU A 98 2.03 -20.10 14.79
C LEU A 98 3.52 -20.42 15.01
N GLN A 99 3.86 -21.69 15.24
CA GLN A 99 5.24 -22.16 15.43
C GLN A 99 6.14 -21.94 14.20
N LYS A 100 5.53 -21.88 13.02
CA LYS A 100 6.25 -21.66 11.74
C LYS A 100 6.33 -20.18 11.36
N ALA A 101 5.64 -19.32 12.10
CA ALA A 101 5.66 -17.88 11.85
C ALA A 101 7.04 -17.28 12.17
N GLY A 102 7.70 -16.69 11.19
CA GLY A 102 8.91 -15.88 11.37
C GLY A 102 8.59 -14.45 11.72
N SER A 103 9.60 -13.66 12.04
CA SER A 103 9.44 -12.21 12.26
C SER A 103 9.17 -11.41 10.98
N ILE A 104 9.55 -11.96 9.83
CA ILE A 104 9.23 -11.49 8.47
C ILE A 104 8.93 -12.75 7.65
N ILE A 105 7.88 -12.69 6.84
CA ILE A 105 7.47 -13.80 5.97
C ILE A 105 7.74 -13.42 4.51
N GLN A 106 8.29 -14.36 3.76
CA GLN A 106 8.45 -14.27 2.32
C GLN A 106 7.24 -14.90 1.64
N TYR A 107 6.68 -14.26 0.63
CA TYR A 107 5.53 -14.73 -0.13
C TYR A 107 5.85 -14.84 -1.60
N GLY A 108 5.32 -15.87 -2.28
CA GLY A 108 4.99 -15.78 -3.69
C GLY A 108 3.87 -14.76 -3.91
N TYR A 109 3.76 -14.16 -5.10
CA TYR A 109 2.75 -13.15 -5.36
C TYR A 109 2.31 -13.12 -6.83
N ASP A 110 1.04 -12.74 -7.03
CA ASP A 110 0.44 -12.48 -8.33
C ASP A 110 -0.36 -11.18 -8.34
N ASN A 111 -0.83 -10.79 -9.52
CA ASN A 111 -1.75 -9.66 -9.74
C ASN A 111 -1.30 -8.34 -9.08
N GLU A 112 0.01 -8.12 -8.99
CA GLU A 112 0.55 -6.90 -8.38
C GLU A 112 0.17 -5.66 -9.17
N VAL A 113 -0.38 -4.66 -8.49
CA VAL A 113 -0.68 -3.34 -9.03
C VAL A 113 0.04 -2.27 -8.22
N ILE A 114 0.90 -1.49 -8.89
CA ILE A 114 1.58 -0.35 -8.28
C ILE A 114 1.16 0.93 -9.00
N LYS A 115 0.55 1.85 -8.26
CA LYS A 115 0.26 3.23 -8.68
C LYS A 115 0.90 4.20 -7.69
N PRO A 116 1.13 5.45 -8.05
CA PRO A 116 1.72 6.42 -7.13
C PRO A 116 1.02 6.53 -5.78
N TYR A 117 -0.28 6.28 -5.73
CA TYR A 117 -1.17 6.48 -4.59
C TYR A 117 -1.85 5.21 -4.08
N TYR A 118 -1.53 4.05 -4.67
CA TYR A 118 -2.20 2.78 -4.35
C TYR A 118 -1.31 1.58 -4.69
N TYR A 119 -1.41 0.56 -3.87
CA TYR A 119 -0.78 -0.74 -4.09
C TYR A 119 -1.77 -1.85 -3.82
N SER A 120 -1.72 -2.93 -4.61
CA SER A 120 -2.39 -4.18 -4.28
C SER A 120 -1.62 -5.38 -4.81
N VAL A 121 -1.82 -6.53 -4.16
CA VAL A 121 -1.16 -7.79 -4.50
C VAL A 121 -1.93 -8.97 -3.94
N ASP A 122 -1.97 -10.06 -4.68
CA ASP A 122 -2.36 -11.38 -4.19
C ASP A 122 -1.12 -12.10 -3.65
N LEU A 123 -1.19 -12.58 -2.40
CA LEU A 123 -0.14 -13.39 -1.77
C LEU A 123 -0.52 -14.86 -1.95
N ASP A 124 0.26 -15.59 -2.77
CA ASP A 124 -0.12 -16.89 -3.32
C ASP A 124 -0.26 -18.00 -2.28
N ASP A 125 0.66 -18.06 -1.32
CA ASP A 125 0.78 -19.22 -0.41
C ASP A 125 -0.45 -19.44 0.47
N ASP A 126 -1.16 -18.36 0.84
CA ASP A 126 -2.32 -18.40 1.74
C ASP A 126 -3.58 -17.78 1.11
N GLY A 127 -3.52 -17.32 -0.14
CA GLY A 127 -4.65 -16.70 -0.85
C GLY A 127 -5.11 -15.38 -0.21
N MET A 128 -4.19 -14.62 0.37
CA MET A 128 -4.48 -13.32 0.96
C MET A 128 -4.41 -12.22 -0.08
N TYR A 129 -5.37 -11.29 -0.06
CA TYR A 129 -5.32 -10.09 -0.88
C TYR A 129 -4.97 -8.88 -0.03
N VAL A 130 -3.99 -8.12 -0.47
CA VAL A 130 -3.50 -6.96 0.25
C VAL A 130 -3.70 -5.70 -0.57
N GLN A 131 -4.19 -4.65 0.08
CA GLN A 131 -4.29 -3.30 -0.48
C GLN A 131 -3.61 -2.30 0.42
N TYR A 132 -3.10 -1.21 -0.16
CA TYR A 132 -2.42 -0.14 0.55
C TYR A 132 -2.65 1.22 -0.08
N ALA A 133 -2.79 2.25 0.75
CA ALA A 133 -2.83 3.64 0.32
C ALA A 133 -2.03 4.55 1.28
N PRO A 134 -1.15 5.43 0.74
CA PRO A 134 -0.35 6.36 1.53
C PRO A 134 -1.05 7.72 1.73
N SER A 135 -0.67 8.40 2.81
CA SER A 135 -0.76 9.84 2.97
C SER A 135 0.66 10.43 3.11
N HIS A 136 0.83 11.67 3.59
CA HIS A 136 2.16 12.27 3.70
C HIS A 136 3.03 11.66 4.80
N GLN A 137 2.44 11.32 5.95
CA GLN A 137 3.11 10.80 7.15
C GLN A 137 2.39 9.56 7.70
N SER A 138 1.40 9.05 7.00
CA SER A 138 0.53 7.97 7.46
C SER A 138 0.14 7.07 6.30
N GLY A 139 -0.18 5.81 6.60
CA GLY A 139 -0.63 4.85 5.61
C GLY A 139 -1.72 3.94 6.15
N ILE A 140 -2.43 3.28 5.26
CA ILE A 140 -3.46 2.31 5.59
C ILE A 140 -3.28 1.06 4.74
N TYR A 141 -3.31 -0.10 5.38
CA TYR A 141 -3.40 -1.42 4.76
C TYR A 141 -4.78 -2.02 4.99
N GLN A 142 -5.27 -2.77 4.01
CA GLN A 142 -6.34 -3.73 4.14
C GLN A 142 -5.79 -5.09 3.74
N ILE A 143 -6.01 -6.09 4.59
CA ILE A 143 -5.61 -7.47 4.36
C ILE A 143 -6.87 -8.32 4.40
N ASP A 144 -7.21 -8.94 3.28
CA ASP A 144 -8.32 -9.86 3.17
C ASP A 144 -7.78 -11.29 3.26
N PHE A 145 -8.38 -12.10 4.13
CA PHE A 145 -7.96 -13.45 4.44
C PHE A 145 -8.94 -14.47 3.83
N SER A 146 -8.41 -15.48 3.13
CA SER A 146 -9.23 -16.48 2.44
C SER A 146 -9.60 -17.70 3.29
N GLN A 147 -8.76 -18.06 4.28
CA GLN A 147 -8.91 -19.30 5.04
C GLN A 147 -9.74 -19.07 6.30
N THR A 148 -11.04 -19.37 6.22
CA THR A 148 -11.99 -19.12 7.33
C THR A 148 -11.87 -20.11 8.49
N ASP A 149 -11.22 -21.24 8.30
CA ASP A 149 -10.99 -22.29 9.33
C ASP A 149 -9.74 -22.04 10.17
N LYS A 150 -8.90 -21.06 9.79
CA LYS A 150 -7.67 -20.70 10.50
C LYS A 150 -7.79 -19.33 11.18
N PRO A 151 -7.06 -19.10 12.29
CA PRO A 151 -6.88 -17.76 12.82
C PRO A 151 -6.08 -16.90 11.84
N ALA A 152 -6.36 -15.61 11.82
CA ALA A 152 -5.57 -14.64 11.09
C ALA A 152 -4.54 -13.98 12.02
N TYR A 153 -3.36 -13.74 11.52
CA TYR A 153 -2.27 -13.08 12.24
C TYR A 153 -1.72 -11.90 11.44
N LEU A 154 -1.36 -10.84 12.17
CA LEU A 154 -0.49 -9.79 11.67
C LEU A 154 0.80 -9.80 12.49
N ILE A 155 1.94 -9.95 11.82
CA ILE A 155 3.26 -9.93 12.45
C ILE A 155 3.90 -8.60 12.12
N PHE A 156 4.11 -7.79 13.14
CA PHE A 156 4.70 -6.46 13.02
C PHE A 156 6.13 -6.46 13.58
N ASN A 157 7.09 -6.11 12.74
CA ASN A 157 8.53 -6.22 13.03
C ASN A 157 9.22 -4.85 12.97
N THR A 158 10.23 -4.67 13.85
CA THR A 158 11.29 -3.68 13.71
C THR A 158 12.65 -4.39 13.55
N ARG A 159 13.47 -3.98 12.59
CA ARG A 159 14.75 -4.63 12.31
C ARG A 159 15.82 -4.40 13.38
N ASP A 160 15.83 -3.20 13.97
CA ASP A 160 16.67 -2.84 15.14
C ASP A 160 16.03 -1.69 15.90
N GLY A 161 15.33 -2.00 16.97
CA GLY A 161 14.61 -1.00 17.74
C GLY A 161 13.85 -1.55 18.91
N GLU A 162 12.78 -0.86 19.27
CA GLU A 162 11.87 -1.24 20.34
C GLU A 162 10.42 -1.09 19.88
N LEU A 163 9.59 -2.04 20.23
CA LEU A 163 8.14 -2.00 20.07
C LEU A 163 7.48 -2.10 21.44
N LYS A 164 6.40 -1.34 21.63
CA LYS A 164 5.56 -1.31 22.85
C LYS A 164 4.10 -1.52 22.47
N THR A 165 3.34 -2.14 23.38
CA THR A 165 1.88 -2.29 23.23
C THR A 165 1.15 -1.95 24.52
N ASP A 166 0.01 -1.29 24.37
CA ASP A 166 -0.99 -1.10 25.42
C ASP A 166 -2.11 -2.16 25.37
N GLY A 167 -1.99 -3.14 24.48
CA GLY A 167 -3.00 -4.18 24.23
C GLY A 167 -4.04 -3.80 23.16
N LYS A 168 -3.98 -2.57 22.61
CA LYS A 168 -4.87 -2.09 21.54
C LYS A 168 -4.10 -1.52 20.34
N SER A 169 -2.96 -0.94 20.61
CA SER A 169 -2.08 -0.32 19.62
C SER A 169 -0.64 -0.79 19.80
N ILE A 170 0.17 -0.58 18.79
CA ILE A 170 1.61 -0.77 18.86
C ILE A 170 2.27 0.55 18.53
N SER A 171 3.29 0.90 19.31
CA SER A 171 4.17 2.04 19.06
C SER A 171 5.62 1.59 19.21
N GLY A 172 6.54 2.38 18.68
CA GLY A 172 7.96 2.06 18.83
C GLY A 172 8.83 2.87 17.90
N TYR A 173 10.07 2.42 17.79
CA TYR A 173 11.05 3.03 16.89
C TYR A 173 11.96 1.98 16.26
N GLN A 174 12.58 2.39 15.16
CA GLN A 174 13.69 1.70 14.54
C GLN A 174 14.86 2.66 14.37
N LYS A 175 16.07 2.19 14.69
CA LYS A 175 17.32 2.91 14.43
C LYS A 175 17.67 2.86 12.94
N LEU A 176 18.09 3.99 12.40
CA LEU A 176 18.53 4.16 11.02
C LEU A 176 20.02 4.52 10.94
N GLY A 177 20.78 4.09 11.90
CA GLY A 177 22.19 4.42 12.11
C GLY A 177 22.43 4.97 13.51
N ASN A 178 23.52 5.69 13.72
CA ASN A 178 23.96 6.04 15.07
C ASN A 178 23.13 7.15 15.73
N HIS A 179 22.53 8.04 14.94
CA HIS A 179 21.90 9.26 15.47
C HIS A 179 20.45 9.47 15.03
N THR A 180 19.93 8.65 14.10
CA THR A 180 18.59 8.82 13.55
C THR A 180 17.71 7.65 13.92
N GLN A 181 16.48 7.95 14.33
CA GLN A 181 15.42 6.97 14.56
C GLN A 181 14.17 7.37 13.79
N VAL A 182 13.44 6.38 13.33
CA VAL A 182 12.08 6.57 12.85
C VAL A 182 11.13 5.92 13.83
N TYR A 183 10.07 6.65 14.19
CA TYR A 183 9.04 6.23 15.12
C TYR A 183 7.79 5.85 14.38
N ILE A 184 7.01 4.96 14.99
CA ILE A 184 5.74 4.50 14.45
C ILE A 184 4.68 4.42 15.55
N TYR A 185 3.43 4.61 15.15
CA TYR A 185 2.24 4.28 15.89
C TYR A 185 1.26 3.60 14.94
N LEU A 186 0.71 2.45 15.34
CA LEU A 186 -0.26 1.71 14.53
C LEU A 186 -1.43 1.18 15.37
N GLU A 187 -2.56 1.02 14.71
CA GLU A 187 -3.78 0.43 15.25
C GLU A 187 -4.60 -0.25 14.16
N THR A 188 -5.49 -1.15 14.56
CA THR A 188 -6.36 -1.90 13.66
C THR A 188 -7.83 -1.57 13.89
N ASP A 189 -8.67 -1.81 12.88
CA ASP A 189 -10.12 -1.52 12.92
C ASP A 189 -10.87 -2.39 13.91
N GLN A 190 -10.34 -3.56 14.22
CA GLN A 190 -10.88 -4.48 15.19
C GLN A 190 -9.85 -4.87 16.23
N GLN A 191 -10.30 -5.13 17.46
CA GLN A 191 -9.44 -5.52 18.56
C GLN A 191 -8.90 -6.93 18.33
N PRO A 192 -7.57 -7.14 18.31
CA PRO A 192 -6.99 -8.48 18.31
C PRO A 192 -7.37 -9.27 19.58
N LEU A 193 -7.50 -10.58 19.46
CA LEU A 193 -7.66 -11.47 20.61
C LEU A 193 -6.44 -11.42 21.54
N LYS A 194 -5.25 -11.35 20.92
CA LYS A 194 -3.98 -11.26 21.63
C LYS A 194 -3.02 -10.36 20.86
N ILE A 195 -2.23 -9.62 21.61
CA ILE A 195 -1.01 -8.94 21.12
C ILE A 195 0.13 -9.37 22.02
N GLY A 196 1.21 -9.90 21.44
CA GLY A 196 2.36 -10.35 22.20
C GLY A 196 3.50 -10.87 21.33
N THR A 197 4.57 -11.28 22.00
CA THR A 197 5.63 -12.09 21.40
C THR A 197 5.22 -13.56 21.39
N HIS A 198 5.84 -14.42 20.56
CA HIS A 198 5.52 -15.83 20.60
C HIS A 198 6.71 -16.68 21.03
N GLN A 199 6.39 -17.82 21.68
CA GLN A 199 7.32 -18.87 21.99
C GLN A 199 6.66 -20.22 21.63
N GLY A 200 7.12 -20.85 20.56
CA GLY A 200 6.46 -22.02 20.00
C GLY A 200 5.02 -21.69 19.55
N ALA A 201 4.03 -22.41 20.07
CA ALA A 201 2.61 -22.23 19.72
C ALA A 201 1.87 -21.21 20.60
N VAL A 202 2.54 -20.50 21.50
CA VAL A 202 1.91 -19.63 22.51
C VAL A 202 2.30 -18.18 22.31
N ILE A 203 1.30 -17.30 22.24
CA ILE A 203 1.51 -15.84 22.27
C ILE A 203 1.56 -15.37 23.72
N ARG A 204 2.68 -14.75 24.10
CA ARG A 204 2.95 -14.17 25.41
C ARG A 204 2.44 -12.73 25.47
N THR A 205 1.29 -12.53 26.07
CA THR A 205 0.64 -11.20 26.16
C THR A 205 1.15 -10.34 27.33
N THR A 206 1.99 -10.92 28.19
CA THR A 206 2.61 -10.22 29.33
C THR A 206 3.68 -9.22 28.90
N ASP A 207 4.29 -9.44 27.74
CA ASP A 207 5.40 -8.65 27.25
C ASP A 207 4.88 -7.33 26.65
N LYS A 208 4.95 -6.25 27.45
CA LYS A 208 4.49 -4.91 27.04
C LYS A 208 5.53 -4.15 26.22
N SER A 209 6.75 -4.67 26.11
CA SER A 209 7.84 -4.14 25.31
C SER A 209 8.67 -5.31 24.77
N THR A 210 9.16 -5.18 23.55
CA THR A 210 10.14 -6.06 22.91
C THR A 210 11.18 -5.20 22.18
N GLN A 211 12.45 -5.58 22.25
CA GLN A 211 13.54 -4.78 21.68
C GLN A 211 14.66 -5.66 21.10
N GLY A 212 15.45 -5.08 20.24
CA GLY A 212 16.64 -5.70 19.63
C GLY A 212 16.49 -5.91 18.13
N HIS A 213 17.34 -6.79 17.59
CA HIS A 213 17.28 -7.17 16.18
C HIS A 213 16.06 -8.05 15.92
N ASN A 214 15.28 -7.68 14.91
CA ASN A 214 14.04 -8.37 14.52
C ASN A 214 13.04 -8.53 15.67
N ALA A 215 12.96 -7.53 16.55
CA ALA A 215 11.92 -7.48 17.57
C ALA A 215 10.56 -7.33 16.90
N TYR A 216 9.56 -8.12 17.35
CA TYR A 216 8.25 -8.16 16.72
C TYR A 216 7.13 -8.42 17.71
N TYR A 217 5.92 -8.08 17.29
CA TYR A 217 4.67 -8.51 17.90
C TYR A 217 3.82 -9.30 16.90
N ILE A 218 3.06 -10.25 17.43
CA ILE A 218 1.99 -10.95 16.74
C ILE A 218 0.65 -10.45 17.27
N LEU A 219 -0.23 -10.08 16.36
CA LEU A 219 -1.63 -9.76 16.61
C LEU A 219 -2.45 -10.94 16.11
N GLU A 220 -3.16 -11.63 17.01
CA GLU A 220 -4.04 -12.77 16.69
C GLU A 220 -5.48 -12.32 16.54
N TYR A 221 -6.13 -12.73 15.47
CA TYR A 221 -7.55 -12.51 15.20
C TYR A 221 -8.32 -13.83 15.18
N PRO A 222 -9.65 -13.82 15.44
CA PRO A 222 -10.47 -15.04 15.43
C PRO A 222 -10.40 -15.79 14.10
N LYS A 223 -10.69 -17.09 14.16
CA LYS A 223 -11.05 -17.87 12.98
C LYS A 223 -12.26 -17.23 12.31
N GLY A 224 -12.28 -17.23 10.97
CA GLY A 224 -13.34 -16.59 10.20
C GLY A 224 -13.18 -15.06 10.04
N THR A 225 -12.08 -14.48 10.51
CA THR A 225 -11.76 -13.09 10.20
C THR A 225 -11.56 -12.95 8.68
N ALA A 226 -12.46 -12.23 8.04
CA ALA A 226 -12.42 -12.05 6.58
C ALA A 226 -11.45 -10.96 6.16
N SER A 227 -11.34 -9.89 6.96
CA SER A 227 -10.47 -8.75 6.63
C SER A 227 -10.02 -8.05 7.90
N VAL A 228 -8.82 -7.43 7.86
CA VAL A 228 -8.31 -6.52 8.89
C VAL A 228 -7.78 -5.27 8.20
N LEU A 229 -8.20 -4.09 8.68
CA LEU A 229 -7.62 -2.82 8.28
C LEU A 229 -6.65 -2.35 9.36
N LEU A 230 -5.46 -1.97 8.94
CA LEU A 230 -4.41 -1.43 9.78
C LEU A 230 -4.05 -0.03 9.27
N ARG A 231 -4.09 0.96 10.16
CA ARG A 231 -3.58 2.31 9.85
C ARG A 231 -2.45 2.69 10.77
N TYR A 232 -1.51 3.46 10.26
CA TYR A 232 -0.31 3.83 10.99
C TYR A 232 0.18 5.23 10.62
N GLY A 233 0.90 5.85 11.54
CA GLY A 233 1.63 7.08 11.30
C GLY A 233 3.11 6.89 11.61
N VAL A 234 3.95 7.67 10.95
CA VAL A 234 5.40 7.69 11.16
C VAL A 234 5.87 9.09 11.55
N SER A 235 7.02 9.15 12.22
CA SER A 235 7.63 10.40 12.67
C SER A 235 9.13 10.22 12.84
N PHE A 236 9.90 11.28 12.63
CA PHE A 236 11.31 11.34 13.05
C PHE A 236 11.49 12.01 14.41
N ILE A 237 10.41 12.41 15.08
CA ILE A 237 10.45 13.12 16.37
C ILE A 237 10.11 12.18 17.54
N SER A 238 8.96 11.48 17.49
CA SER A 238 8.50 10.58 18.54
C SER A 238 7.32 9.72 18.12
N SER A 239 7.03 8.64 18.87
CA SER A 239 5.82 7.83 18.64
C SER A 239 4.52 8.61 18.91
N GLU A 240 4.54 9.58 19.82
CA GLU A 240 3.38 10.45 20.03
C GLU A 240 3.14 11.37 18.83
N GLN A 241 4.20 11.90 18.22
CA GLN A 241 4.08 12.66 16.96
C GLN A 241 3.57 11.76 15.83
N ALA A 242 4.05 10.53 15.73
CA ALA A 242 3.54 9.55 14.76
C ALA A 242 2.02 9.31 14.91
N LYS A 243 1.54 9.21 16.15
CA LYS A 243 0.12 9.13 16.48
C LYS A 243 -0.67 10.37 16.05
N GLN A 244 -0.12 11.57 16.31
CA GLN A 244 -0.74 12.83 15.89
C GLN A 244 -0.81 12.95 14.38
N ASN A 245 0.25 12.55 13.66
CA ASN A 245 0.29 12.50 12.21
C ASN A 245 -0.82 11.59 11.66
N LEU A 246 -0.96 10.38 12.22
CA LEU A 246 -2.03 9.45 11.86
C LEU A 246 -3.41 10.09 12.08
N ARG A 247 -3.68 10.65 13.24
CA ARG A 247 -4.99 11.23 13.60
C ARG A 247 -5.36 12.40 12.69
N ARG A 248 -4.38 13.17 12.25
CA ARG A 248 -4.59 14.30 11.33
C ARG A 248 -4.93 13.82 9.92
N GLU A 249 -4.24 12.79 9.41
CA GLU A 249 -4.28 12.43 8.00
C GLU A 249 -5.31 11.35 7.67
N ILE A 250 -5.41 10.30 8.49
CA ILE A 250 -6.30 9.15 8.27
C ILE A 250 -7.21 9.00 9.49
N LYS A 251 -8.41 9.57 9.39
CA LYS A 251 -9.35 9.66 10.53
C LYS A 251 -10.17 8.37 10.75
N ASN A 252 -10.35 7.58 9.71
CA ASN A 252 -11.16 6.36 9.71
C ASN A 252 -10.49 5.23 8.91
N TYR A 253 -11.10 4.06 8.92
CA TYR A 253 -10.62 2.88 8.20
C TYR A 253 -11.25 2.78 6.80
N ASN A 254 -11.09 3.81 5.97
CA ASN A 254 -11.57 3.84 4.59
C ASN A 254 -10.37 4.00 3.64
N LEU A 255 -9.81 2.86 3.22
CA LEU A 255 -8.66 2.80 2.32
C LEU A 255 -8.95 3.48 0.98
N GLN A 256 -10.13 3.24 0.41
CA GLN A 256 -10.50 3.83 -0.88
C GLN A 256 -10.51 5.36 -0.83
N ALA A 257 -11.04 5.94 0.25
CA ALA A 257 -11.03 7.41 0.42
C ALA A 257 -9.60 7.98 0.51
N VAL A 258 -8.66 7.24 1.13
CA VAL A 258 -7.23 7.64 1.18
C VAL A 258 -6.61 7.55 -0.21
N ALA A 259 -6.87 6.47 -0.96
CA ALA A 259 -6.39 6.29 -2.32
C ALA A 259 -6.94 7.36 -3.28
N ASP A 260 -8.24 7.67 -3.21
CA ASP A 260 -8.89 8.70 -4.03
C ASP A 260 -8.31 10.09 -3.76
N LYS A 261 -8.05 10.40 -2.47
CA LYS A 261 -7.37 11.65 -2.09
C LYS A 261 -5.95 11.69 -2.65
N GLY A 262 -5.20 10.58 -2.56
CA GLY A 262 -3.86 10.46 -3.11
C GLY A 262 -3.85 10.65 -4.64
N ARG A 263 -4.82 10.06 -5.34
CA ARG A 263 -5.03 10.26 -6.79
C ARG A 263 -5.28 11.71 -7.13
N SER A 264 -6.12 12.40 -6.35
CA SER A 264 -6.43 13.82 -6.55
C SER A 264 -5.20 14.69 -6.36
N VAL A 265 -4.40 14.46 -5.29
CA VAL A 265 -3.15 15.19 -5.03
C VAL A 265 -2.15 15.01 -6.17
N TRP A 266 -2.01 13.80 -6.71
CA TRP A 266 -1.14 13.54 -7.85
C TRP A 266 -1.63 14.22 -9.12
N ASN A 267 -2.92 14.20 -9.41
CA ASN A 267 -3.48 14.89 -10.58
C ASN A 267 -3.30 16.40 -10.50
N GLU A 268 -3.49 17.01 -9.33
CA GLU A 268 -3.20 18.43 -9.11
C GLU A 268 -1.72 18.74 -9.34
N THR A 269 -0.83 17.90 -8.81
CA THR A 269 0.61 18.10 -8.90
C THR A 269 1.14 17.93 -10.33
N LEU A 270 0.80 16.83 -10.98
CA LEU A 270 1.26 16.52 -12.34
C LEU A 270 0.56 17.39 -13.39
N GLY A 271 -0.69 17.79 -13.13
CA GLY A 271 -1.50 18.64 -13.99
C GLY A 271 -1.03 20.08 -14.08
N LYS A 272 -0.02 20.50 -13.27
CA LYS A 272 0.66 21.79 -13.44
C LYS A 272 1.38 21.89 -14.78
N ILE A 273 1.70 20.77 -15.40
CA ILE A 273 2.24 20.69 -16.75
C ILE A 273 1.31 19.85 -17.61
N PHE A 274 0.62 20.48 -18.54
CA PHE A 274 -0.28 19.82 -19.47
C PHE A 274 0.42 19.57 -20.80
N VAL A 275 0.50 18.30 -21.21
CA VAL A 275 1.09 17.89 -22.50
C VAL A 275 -0.01 17.67 -23.52
N LYS A 276 0.03 18.44 -24.62
CA LYS A 276 -0.86 18.28 -25.75
C LYS A 276 -0.14 17.64 -26.94
N GLY A 277 -0.76 16.66 -27.56
CA GLY A 277 -0.15 15.88 -28.66
C GLY A 277 0.76 14.77 -28.15
N GLY A 278 1.56 14.20 -29.04
CA GLY A 278 2.38 13.02 -28.75
C GLY A 278 1.58 11.71 -28.65
N THR A 279 2.29 10.60 -28.63
CA THR A 279 1.73 9.26 -28.42
C THR A 279 1.44 9.00 -26.95
N GLU A 280 0.64 7.99 -26.65
CA GLU A 280 0.38 7.53 -25.28
C GLU A 280 1.67 7.10 -24.56
N ASN A 281 2.60 6.47 -25.28
CA ASN A 281 3.90 6.09 -24.72
C ASN A 281 4.76 7.30 -24.35
N GLU A 282 4.80 8.33 -25.18
CA GLU A 282 5.54 9.58 -24.88
C GLU A 282 4.96 10.28 -23.67
N LYS A 283 3.62 10.34 -23.54
CA LYS A 283 2.96 10.87 -22.35
C LYS A 283 3.27 10.03 -21.10
N THR A 284 3.30 8.71 -21.23
CA THR A 284 3.66 7.79 -20.14
C THR A 284 5.09 8.04 -19.67
N VAL A 285 6.05 8.16 -20.58
CA VAL A 285 7.44 8.49 -20.24
C VAL A 285 7.53 9.86 -19.57
N PHE A 286 6.86 10.87 -20.13
CA PHE A 286 6.87 12.23 -19.59
C PHE A 286 6.31 12.29 -18.16
N TYR A 287 5.08 11.81 -17.94
CA TYR A 287 4.44 11.88 -16.62
C TYR A 287 5.11 10.96 -15.59
N THR A 288 5.68 9.82 -16.02
CA THR A 288 6.49 8.97 -15.13
C THR A 288 7.78 9.68 -14.73
N SER A 289 8.46 10.35 -15.65
CA SER A 289 9.66 11.13 -15.33
C SER A 289 9.34 12.29 -14.38
N LEU A 290 8.23 12.99 -14.62
CA LEU A 290 7.77 14.08 -13.75
C LEU A 290 7.41 13.54 -12.35
N TYR A 291 6.69 12.43 -12.24
CA TYR A 291 6.41 11.76 -10.97
C TYR A 291 7.69 11.46 -10.20
N ARG A 292 8.74 10.96 -10.86
CA ARG A 292 10.04 10.65 -10.24
C ARG A 292 10.73 11.88 -9.63
N THR A 293 10.51 13.07 -10.15
CA THR A 293 11.10 14.29 -9.57
C THR A 293 10.52 14.62 -8.19
N TYR A 294 9.30 14.18 -7.89
CA TYR A 294 8.63 14.38 -6.60
C TYR A 294 8.92 13.30 -5.56
N GLU A 295 9.67 12.27 -5.92
CA GLU A 295 10.16 11.28 -4.97
C GLU A 295 11.19 11.87 -3.99
N ARG A 296 11.91 12.92 -4.43
CA ARG A 296 12.85 13.74 -3.66
C ARG A 296 12.66 15.21 -4.05
N MET A 297 12.80 16.16 -3.18
CA MET A 297 13.19 16.16 -1.78
C MET A 297 11.98 15.77 -0.88
N ILE A 298 12.28 15.17 0.26
CA ILE A 298 11.29 14.72 1.23
C ILE A 298 11.00 15.86 2.23
N CYS A 299 9.71 16.17 2.44
CA CYS A 299 9.29 17.07 3.50
C CYS A 299 9.29 16.33 4.85
N ILE A 300 10.21 16.68 5.72
CA ILE A 300 10.34 16.10 7.08
C ILE A 300 9.80 17.02 8.18
N SER A 301 9.10 18.09 7.81
CA SER A 301 8.47 18.99 8.78
C SER A 301 7.23 18.35 9.41
N GLU A 302 7.14 18.40 10.72
CA GLU A 302 6.07 17.85 11.54
C GLU A 302 5.60 18.94 12.52
N ASP A 303 4.48 19.61 12.19
CA ASP A 303 3.91 20.71 12.97
C ASP A 303 4.93 21.84 13.28
N GLY A 304 5.67 22.26 12.25
CA GLY A 304 6.68 23.31 12.34
C GLY A 304 8.01 22.87 12.98
N ARG A 305 8.14 21.59 13.30
CA ARG A 305 9.36 20.97 13.84
C ARG A 305 9.95 20.00 12.82
N TYR A 306 11.22 19.71 12.93
CA TYR A 306 11.88 18.65 12.20
C TYR A 306 13.03 18.07 13.01
N PHE A 307 13.36 16.81 12.77
CA PHE A 307 14.56 16.21 13.32
C PHE A 307 15.77 16.61 12.48
N SER A 308 16.90 16.93 13.14
CA SER A 308 18.20 17.08 12.50
C SER A 308 19.21 16.15 13.18
N ALA A 309 19.98 15.44 12.35
CA ALA A 309 21.07 14.57 12.83
C ALA A 309 22.40 15.33 13.05
N TYR A 310 22.42 16.65 12.80
CA TYR A 310 23.59 17.53 12.94
C TYR A 310 23.53 18.40 14.19
#